data_8fd50bf8e1770dd50e3b15d34ecc3ae8
#
_entry.id   8fd50bf8e1770dd50e3b15d34ecc3ae8
#
_cell.length_a   1.000
_cell.length_b   1.000
_cell.length_c   1.000
_cell.angle_alpha   90.00
_cell.angle_beta   90.00
_cell.angle_gamma   90.00
#
_symmetry.space_group_name_H-M   'P 1'
#
loop_
_entity.id
_entity.type
_entity.pdbx_description
1 polymer ?
#
loop_
_entity_poly.entity_id
_entity_poly.type
_entity_poly.pdbx_seq_one_letter_code
_entity_poly.pdbx_strand_id
1 'polypeptide(L)'
;MNVSDNYRFDGNLEPGNRLLIYAYGHWVTLDNLLSFDFIEITVRGSRLSIPDLYSFIRHWRAGGSPRLKFLRLEFDHQLDFEHFEDELEVVERDIAGEYRSRDDHFQNWRFDHGYCIQRNDGVKTVIDFGGGHFVMMNWSEIQLK
;
A
#
# COMPACT_ATOMS: atom_id res chain seq x y z
N MET A 1 2.12 -1.88 15.44
CA MET A 1 1.72 -0.69 16.23
C MET A 1 0.31 -0.29 15.87
N ASN A 2 -0.51 -0.06 16.87
CA ASN A 2 -1.88 0.42 16.69
C ASN A 2 -1.95 1.87 17.16
N VAL A 3 -2.71 2.68 16.40
CA VAL A 3 -2.82 4.11 16.68
C VAL A 3 -4.29 4.44 16.94
N SER A 4 -4.53 5.23 17.99
CA SER A 4 -5.87 5.58 18.41
C SER A 4 -6.52 6.60 17.48
N ASP A 5 -7.86 6.72 17.58
CA ASP A 5 -8.66 7.61 16.74
C ASP A 5 -8.26 9.08 16.85
N ASN A 6 -7.80 9.48 18.05
CA ASN A 6 -7.48 10.88 18.32
C ASN A 6 -6.00 11.19 18.15
N TYR A 7 -5.23 10.26 17.61
CA TYR A 7 -3.81 10.46 17.46
C TYR A 7 -3.50 11.61 16.52
N ARG A 8 -2.54 12.46 16.91
CA ARG A 8 -1.98 13.51 16.08
C ARG A 8 -0.51 13.24 15.87
N PHE A 9 -0.11 13.08 14.63
CA PHE A 9 1.27 12.77 14.28
C PHE A 9 2.01 14.06 13.93
N ASP A 10 3.03 14.41 14.70
CA ASP A 10 3.85 15.60 14.46
C ASP A 10 5.35 15.29 14.50
N GLY A 11 5.73 14.06 14.20
CA GLY A 11 7.12 13.60 14.15
C GLY A 11 7.26 12.34 13.32
N ASN A 12 8.36 11.61 13.49
CA ASN A 12 8.62 10.35 12.80
C ASN A 12 8.31 9.18 13.73
N LEU A 13 7.63 8.16 13.18
CA LEU A 13 7.44 6.91 13.90
C LEU A 13 8.70 6.08 13.85
N GLU A 14 9.00 5.38 14.96
CA GLU A 14 10.10 4.43 14.99
C GLU A 14 9.86 3.31 13.96
N PRO A 15 10.92 2.76 13.35
CA PRO A 15 10.78 1.61 12.46
C PRO A 15 10.15 0.42 13.18
N GLY A 16 9.40 -0.39 12.43
CA GLY A 16 8.74 -1.56 12.99
C GLY A 16 8.38 -2.58 11.93
N ASN A 17 7.69 -3.63 12.36
CA ASN A 17 7.22 -4.66 11.44
C ASN A 17 5.85 -4.32 10.87
N ARG A 18 4.97 -3.82 11.71
CA ARG A 18 3.58 -3.59 11.31
C ARG A 18 3.04 -2.30 11.90
N LEU A 19 2.42 -1.49 11.04
CA LEU A 19 1.70 -0.28 11.45
C LEU A 19 0.23 -0.48 11.09
N LEU A 20 -0.65 -0.42 12.09
CA LEU A 20 -2.07 -0.63 11.92
C LEU A 20 -2.83 0.59 12.43
N ILE A 21 -3.50 1.28 11.50
CA ILE A 21 -4.35 2.43 11.80
C ILE A 21 -5.76 2.04 11.37
N TYR A 22 -6.59 1.61 12.35
CA TYR A 22 -7.88 0.99 12.06
C TYR A 22 -9.02 1.98 11.85
N ALA A 23 -8.83 3.23 12.23
CA ALA A 23 -9.87 4.25 12.06
C ALA A 23 -9.25 5.63 12.02
N TYR A 24 -9.96 6.56 11.34
CA TYR A 24 -9.56 7.97 11.30
C TYR A 24 -8.13 8.20 10.80
N GLY A 25 -7.74 7.44 9.77
CA GLY A 25 -6.41 7.57 9.16
C GLY A 25 -6.21 8.85 8.36
N HIS A 26 -7.12 9.80 8.47
CA HIS A 26 -7.08 11.07 7.73
C HIS A 26 -5.87 11.94 8.11
N TRP A 27 -5.23 11.68 9.25
CA TRP A 27 -4.02 12.41 9.65
C TRP A 27 -2.78 11.95 8.88
N VAL A 28 -2.84 10.80 8.23
CA VAL A 28 -1.71 10.28 7.48
C VAL A 28 -1.62 11.03 6.15
N THR A 29 -0.63 11.90 6.04
CA THR A 29 -0.33 12.62 4.79
C THR A 29 0.58 11.78 3.92
N LEU A 30 0.77 12.23 2.67
CA LEU A 30 1.76 11.60 1.80
C LEU A 30 3.16 11.64 2.46
N ASP A 31 3.55 12.79 3.02
CA ASP A 31 4.86 12.91 3.67
C ASP A 31 5.03 11.91 4.81
N ASN A 32 3.98 11.71 5.61
CA ASN A 32 4.02 10.69 6.65
C ASN A 32 4.24 9.30 6.04
N LEU A 33 3.47 8.96 5.01
CA LEU A 33 3.55 7.64 4.38
C LEU A 33 4.93 7.39 3.79
N LEU A 34 5.52 8.39 3.16
CA LEU A 34 6.87 8.29 2.58
C LEU A 34 7.95 8.06 3.65
N SER A 35 7.71 8.51 4.87
CA SER A 35 8.68 8.40 5.97
C SER A 35 8.54 7.10 6.77
N PHE A 36 7.45 6.38 6.62
CA PHE A 36 7.20 5.17 7.40
C PHE A 36 8.13 4.04 6.98
N ASP A 37 8.75 3.39 7.98
CA ASP A 37 9.65 2.26 7.76
C ASP A 37 9.06 1.02 8.43
N PHE A 38 8.15 0.35 7.73
CA PHE A 38 7.44 -0.84 8.21
C PHE A 38 7.39 -1.88 7.09
N ILE A 39 7.27 -3.13 7.50
CA ILE A 39 7.09 -4.24 6.56
C ILE A 39 5.65 -4.27 6.05
N GLU A 40 4.70 -4.05 6.96
CA GLU A 40 3.27 -4.01 6.60
C GLU A 40 2.63 -2.75 7.16
N ILE A 41 1.82 -2.07 6.33
CA ILE A 41 1.11 -0.85 6.71
C ILE A 41 -0.34 -1.00 6.31
N THR A 42 -1.25 -0.77 7.26
CA THR A 42 -2.69 -0.69 6.99
C THR A 42 -3.23 0.61 7.57
N VAL A 43 -3.88 1.39 6.73
CA VAL A 43 -4.50 2.67 7.11
C VAL A 43 -5.96 2.65 6.68
N ARG A 44 -6.88 2.79 7.65
CA ARG A 44 -8.31 2.93 7.38
C ARG A 44 -8.75 4.37 7.59
N GLY A 45 -9.62 4.86 6.73
CA GLY A 45 -10.06 6.24 6.78
C GLY A 45 -9.09 7.21 6.16
N SER A 46 -8.32 6.73 5.18
CA SER A 46 -7.33 7.56 4.49
C SER A 46 -8.01 8.64 3.66
N ARG A 47 -7.38 9.82 3.58
CA ARG A 47 -7.79 10.91 2.70
C ARG A 47 -6.74 11.22 1.63
N LEU A 48 -5.86 10.29 1.38
CA LEU A 48 -4.90 10.44 0.29
C LEU A 48 -5.63 10.48 -1.05
N SER A 49 -5.08 11.23 -1.98
CA SER A 49 -5.66 11.44 -3.31
C SER A 49 -4.99 10.54 -4.35
N ILE A 50 -5.57 10.47 -5.56
CA ILE A 50 -4.95 9.77 -6.68
C ILE A 50 -3.52 10.29 -6.96
N PRO A 51 -3.27 11.62 -7.04
CA PRO A 51 -1.90 12.10 -7.19
C PRO A 51 -0.95 11.64 -6.07
N ASP A 52 -1.45 11.54 -4.84
CA ASP A 52 -0.64 11.03 -3.73
C ASP A 52 -0.23 9.57 -3.97
N LEU A 53 -1.14 8.74 -4.49
CA LEU A 53 -0.84 7.35 -4.79
C LEU A 53 0.24 7.25 -5.87
N TYR A 54 0.16 8.06 -6.93
CA TYR A 54 1.21 8.10 -7.95
C TYR A 54 2.54 8.52 -7.36
N SER A 55 2.54 9.50 -6.46
CA SER A 55 3.76 9.96 -5.80
C SER A 55 4.39 8.86 -4.95
N PHE A 56 3.57 8.10 -4.23
CA PHE A 56 4.07 6.97 -3.47
C PHE A 56 4.67 5.89 -4.37
N ILE A 57 4.03 5.59 -5.49
CA ILE A 57 4.54 4.60 -6.46
C ILE A 57 5.89 5.05 -7.01
N ARG A 58 6.03 6.34 -7.36
CA ARG A 58 7.32 6.88 -7.82
C ARG A 58 8.39 6.77 -6.74
N HIS A 59 8.04 7.04 -5.49
CA HIS A 59 8.94 6.88 -4.35
C HIS A 59 9.42 5.43 -4.23
N TRP A 60 8.50 4.48 -4.33
CA TRP A 60 8.83 3.05 -4.27
C TRP A 60 9.75 2.66 -5.44
N ARG A 61 9.46 3.13 -6.65
CA ARG A 61 10.31 2.84 -7.82
C ARG A 61 11.71 3.40 -7.68
N ALA A 62 11.86 4.50 -6.98
CA ALA A 62 13.16 5.11 -6.70
C ALA A 62 13.92 4.43 -5.56
N GLY A 63 13.37 3.35 -5.00
CA GLY A 63 13.98 2.60 -3.91
C GLY A 63 13.53 3.00 -2.52
N GLY A 64 12.54 3.87 -2.40
CA GLY A 64 11.97 4.25 -1.12
C GLY A 64 11.15 3.12 -0.50
N SER A 65 10.95 3.18 0.81
CA SER A 65 10.24 2.17 1.58
C SER A 65 10.75 0.76 1.30
N PRO A 66 12.07 0.52 1.44
CA PRO A 66 12.69 -0.72 0.93
C PRO A 66 12.25 -1.98 1.67
N ARG A 67 11.76 -1.87 2.91
CA ARG A 67 11.30 -3.02 3.69
C ARG A 67 9.84 -3.35 3.46
N LEU A 68 9.10 -2.49 2.74
CA LEU A 68 7.66 -2.63 2.59
C LEU A 68 7.31 -3.86 1.77
N LYS A 69 6.45 -4.72 2.34
CA LYS A 69 5.90 -5.91 1.67
C LYS A 69 4.42 -5.79 1.41
N PHE A 70 3.71 -5.00 2.22
CA PHE A 70 2.26 -4.89 2.12
C PHE A 70 1.82 -3.49 2.54
N LEU A 71 1.09 -2.81 1.69
CA LEU A 71 0.44 -1.53 1.99
C LEU A 71 -1.03 -1.64 1.64
N ARG A 72 -1.89 -1.36 2.61
CA ARG A 72 -3.33 -1.34 2.42
C ARG A 72 -3.88 0.00 2.87
N LEU A 73 -4.47 0.72 1.95
CA LEU A 73 -5.17 1.97 2.23
C LEU A 73 -6.65 1.77 1.96
N GLU A 74 -7.48 2.05 2.96
CA GLU A 74 -8.92 2.09 2.80
C GLU A 74 -9.36 3.54 2.99
N PHE A 75 -10.11 4.05 2.02
CA PHE A 75 -10.48 5.46 1.98
C PHE A 75 -11.83 5.69 2.64
N ASP A 76 -12.03 6.86 3.24
CA ASP A 76 -13.32 7.26 3.82
C ASP A 76 -14.30 7.76 2.76
N HIS A 77 -13.88 7.78 1.49
CA HIS A 77 -14.71 8.12 0.33
C HIS A 77 -14.20 7.34 -0.88
N GLN A 78 -15.00 7.27 -1.93
CA GLN A 78 -14.55 6.59 -3.14
C GLN A 78 -13.64 7.48 -3.96
N LEU A 79 -12.55 6.90 -4.44
CA LEU A 79 -11.65 7.56 -5.39
C LEU A 79 -12.01 7.12 -6.81
N ASP A 80 -11.74 8.01 -7.76
CA ASP A 80 -11.92 7.70 -9.17
C ASP A 80 -10.65 7.06 -9.71
N PHE A 81 -10.67 5.74 -9.85
CA PHE A 81 -9.55 4.98 -10.39
C PHE A 81 -9.66 4.75 -11.90
N GLU A 82 -10.57 5.43 -12.59
CA GLU A 82 -10.68 5.30 -14.03
C GLU A 82 -9.35 5.70 -14.67
N HIS A 83 -8.82 4.82 -15.53
CA HIS A 83 -7.54 5.00 -16.21
C HIS A 83 -6.32 5.11 -15.28
N PHE A 84 -6.48 4.74 -14.01
CA PHE A 84 -5.37 4.80 -13.05
C PHE A 84 -4.18 3.97 -13.51
N GLU A 85 -4.44 2.79 -14.06
CA GLU A 85 -3.39 1.87 -14.53
C GLU A 85 -2.62 2.41 -15.74
N ASP A 86 -3.16 3.36 -16.48
CA ASP A 86 -2.51 3.88 -17.69
C ASP A 86 -1.16 4.52 -17.39
N GLU A 87 -0.97 5.07 -16.19
CA GLU A 87 0.26 5.75 -15.80
C GLU A 87 1.20 4.87 -14.96
N LEU A 88 0.85 3.59 -14.74
CA LEU A 88 1.61 2.73 -13.84
C LEU A 88 2.79 2.04 -14.49
N GLU A 89 2.90 2.03 -15.82
CA GLU A 89 3.91 1.25 -16.55
C GLU A 89 3.83 -0.23 -16.14
N VAL A 90 2.65 -0.81 -16.34
CA VAL A 90 2.33 -2.18 -15.93
C VAL A 90 3.10 -3.17 -16.80
N VAL A 91 3.76 -4.16 -16.16
CA VAL A 91 4.48 -5.22 -16.87
C VAL A 91 3.63 -6.48 -17.04
N GLU A 92 2.61 -6.67 -16.20
CA GLU A 92 1.71 -7.83 -16.29
C GLU A 92 0.35 -7.46 -15.73
N ARG A 93 -0.73 -7.96 -16.34
CA ARG A 93 -2.11 -7.64 -15.99
C ARG A 93 -2.88 -8.89 -15.57
N ASP A 94 -4.04 -8.68 -14.96
CA ASP A 94 -5.00 -9.73 -14.62
C ASP A 94 -4.39 -10.84 -13.79
N ILE A 95 -3.58 -10.43 -12.82
CA ILE A 95 -2.96 -11.38 -11.90
C ILE A 95 -3.94 -11.71 -10.79
N ALA A 96 -4.10 -13.00 -10.49
CA ALA A 96 -4.92 -13.47 -9.40
C ALA A 96 -4.06 -14.17 -8.38
N GLY A 97 -4.33 -13.94 -7.10
CA GLY A 97 -3.57 -14.58 -6.04
C GLY A 97 -3.96 -14.07 -4.68
N GLU A 98 -3.09 -14.34 -3.72
CA GLU A 98 -3.31 -13.96 -2.33
C GLU A 98 -1.99 -13.57 -1.68
N TYR A 99 -2.01 -12.45 -0.97
CA TYR A 99 -0.95 -12.09 -0.05
C TYR A 99 -1.26 -12.67 1.32
N ARG A 100 -0.27 -13.27 1.95
CA ARG A 100 -0.37 -13.77 3.32
C ARG A 100 0.79 -13.23 4.14
N SER A 101 0.46 -12.62 5.29
CA SER A 101 1.46 -12.18 6.24
C SER A 101 2.25 -13.38 6.77
N ARG A 102 3.57 -13.21 6.92
CA ARG A 102 4.45 -14.28 7.39
C ARG A 102 4.29 -14.61 8.86
N ASP A 103 3.97 -13.58 9.68
CA ASP A 103 4.12 -13.74 11.12
C ASP A 103 2.96 -14.49 11.78
N ASP A 104 1.73 -14.19 11.41
CA ASP A 104 0.56 -14.78 12.09
C ASP A 104 -0.68 -14.81 11.22
N HIS A 105 -0.51 -14.67 9.93
CA HIS A 105 -1.60 -14.62 8.96
C HIS A 105 -2.58 -13.48 9.24
N PHE A 106 -2.08 -12.43 9.90
CA PHE A 106 -2.90 -11.31 10.32
C PHE A 106 -3.41 -10.49 9.13
N GLN A 107 -2.56 -10.30 8.12
CA GLN A 107 -2.93 -9.59 6.91
C GLN A 107 -3.00 -10.55 5.75
N ASN A 108 -4.22 -10.75 5.23
CA ASN A 108 -4.45 -11.55 4.03
C ASN A 108 -5.22 -10.69 3.04
N TRP A 109 -4.86 -10.80 1.77
CA TRP A 109 -5.57 -10.07 0.73
C TRP A 109 -5.65 -10.92 -0.53
N ARG A 110 -6.88 -11.19 -0.97
CA ARG A 110 -7.12 -11.90 -2.22
C ARG A 110 -7.45 -10.90 -3.32
N PHE A 111 -6.95 -11.17 -4.51
CA PHE A 111 -7.21 -10.32 -5.66
C PHE A 111 -7.33 -11.18 -6.92
N ASP A 112 -8.11 -10.68 -7.89
CA ASP A 112 -8.36 -11.40 -9.15
C ASP A 112 -7.87 -10.62 -10.36
N HIS A 113 -7.67 -9.33 -10.25
CA HIS A 113 -7.30 -8.46 -11.37
C HIS A 113 -6.17 -7.52 -10.98
N GLY A 114 -5.10 -8.08 -10.41
CA GLY A 114 -3.95 -7.29 -10.00
C GLY A 114 -3.10 -6.83 -11.18
N TYR A 115 -2.41 -5.72 -10.98
CA TYR A 115 -1.47 -5.16 -11.95
C TYR A 115 -0.06 -5.25 -11.37
N CYS A 116 0.86 -5.87 -12.11
CA CYS A 116 2.25 -5.95 -11.66
C CYS A 116 3.05 -4.79 -12.23
N ILE A 117 3.78 -4.11 -11.36
CA ILE A 117 4.78 -3.11 -11.77
C ILE A 117 6.15 -3.54 -11.25
N GLN A 118 7.20 -2.99 -11.83
CA GLN A 118 8.58 -3.42 -11.54
C GLN A 118 9.49 -2.22 -11.32
N ARG A 119 10.35 -2.33 -10.31
CA ARG A 119 11.42 -1.35 -10.09
C ARG A 119 12.59 -1.62 -11.03
N ASN A 120 13.49 -0.62 -11.12
CA ASN A 120 14.69 -0.74 -11.95
C ASN A 120 15.62 -1.87 -11.49
N ASP A 121 15.59 -2.23 -10.21
CA ASP A 121 16.39 -3.33 -9.66
C ASP A 121 15.76 -4.72 -9.83
N GLY A 122 14.60 -4.78 -10.51
CA GLY A 122 13.91 -6.03 -10.78
C GLY A 122 12.86 -6.44 -9.76
N VAL A 123 12.76 -5.75 -8.63
CA VAL A 123 11.73 -6.06 -7.63
C VAL A 123 10.36 -5.73 -8.19
N LYS A 124 9.41 -6.67 -8.01
CA LYS A 124 8.04 -6.54 -8.49
C LYS A 124 7.06 -6.36 -7.35
N THR A 125 5.99 -5.62 -7.60
CA THR A 125 4.86 -5.50 -6.70
C THR A 125 3.57 -5.64 -7.48
N VAL A 126 2.52 -6.14 -6.83
CA VAL A 126 1.19 -6.22 -7.41
C VAL A 126 0.33 -5.14 -6.76
N ILE A 127 -0.41 -4.42 -7.59
CA ILE A 127 -1.33 -3.37 -7.14
C ILE A 127 -2.75 -3.82 -7.43
N ASP A 128 -3.60 -3.79 -6.40
CA ASP A 128 -5.03 -4.04 -6.51
C ASP A 128 -5.76 -2.81 -5.98
N PHE A 129 -6.68 -2.28 -6.76
CA PHE A 129 -7.39 -1.06 -6.38
C PHE A 129 -8.81 -1.08 -6.90
N GLY A 130 -9.66 -0.29 -6.27
CA GLY A 130 -11.03 -0.11 -6.69
C GLY A 130 -11.80 0.65 -5.63
N GLY A 131 -12.71 1.51 -6.07
CA GLY A 131 -13.61 2.24 -5.20
C GLY A 131 -12.99 2.79 -3.92
N GLY A 132 -12.98 1.98 -2.89
CA GLY A 132 -12.60 2.39 -1.56
C GLY A 132 -11.24 1.89 -1.09
N HIS A 133 -10.44 1.24 -1.92
CA HIS A 133 -9.16 0.70 -1.47
C HIS A 133 -8.04 0.82 -2.50
N PHE A 134 -6.80 0.80 -2.00
CA PHE A 134 -5.57 0.69 -2.77
C PHE A 134 -4.62 -0.22 -2.00
N VAL A 135 -4.14 -1.29 -2.64
CA VAL A 135 -3.28 -2.28 -1.99
C VAL A 135 -2.04 -2.53 -2.85
N MET A 136 -0.85 -2.48 -2.24
CA MET A 136 0.41 -2.86 -2.87
C MET A 136 0.99 -4.07 -2.14
N MET A 137 1.39 -5.09 -2.90
CA MET A 137 1.87 -6.35 -2.31
C MET A 137 3.15 -6.79 -3.03
N ASN A 138 4.21 -7.04 -2.26
CA ASN A 138 5.46 -7.51 -2.82
C ASN A 138 5.27 -8.89 -3.47
N TRP A 139 5.77 -9.03 -4.70
CA TRP A 139 5.61 -10.26 -5.48
C TRP A 139 6.09 -11.50 -4.73
N SER A 140 7.19 -11.37 -3.96
CA SER A 140 7.79 -12.49 -3.24
C SER A 140 6.88 -13.08 -2.15
N GLU A 141 5.86 -12.35 -1.73
CA GLU A 141 4.94 -12.76 -0.66
C GLU A 141 3.58 -13.21 -1.20
N ILE A 142 3.43 -13.29 -2.52
CA ILE A 142 2.15 -13.63 -3.15
C ILE A 142 2.16 -15.09 -3.55
N GLN A 143 1.05 -15.77 -3.25
CA GLN A 143 0.76 -17.09 -3.76
C GLN A 143 -0.20 -16.93 -4.93
N LEU A 144 0.25 -17.26 -6.13
CA LEU A 144 -0.55 -17.16 -7.34
C LEU A 144 -1.63 -18.22 -7.35
N LYS A 145 -2.77 -17.84 -7.89
CA LYS A 145 -3.91 -18.72 -8.02
C LYS A 145 -3.76 -19.68 -9.22
#